data_f3d2289b9fcf24cc0ce78a4fa749da77
#
_entry.id   f3d2289b9fcf24cc0ce78a4fa749da77
#
_cell.length_a   1.000
_cell.length_b   1.000
_cell.length_c   1.000
_cell.angle_alpha   90.00
_cell.angle_beta   90.00
_cell.angle_gamma   90.00
#
_symmetry.space_group_name_H-M   'P 1'
#
loop_
_entity.id
_entity.type
_entity.pdbx_description
1 polymer ?
#
loop_
_entity_poly.entity_id
_entity_poly.type
_entity_poly.pdbx_seq_one_letter_code
_entity_poly.pdbx_strand_id
1 'polypeptide(L)'
;KYLLISTILLTASSLAFASKEEYIKYILIYDHFTTWLDNGKALFDWSEIVKTTPKKPVTINKIKNDFAGNEVAANRDYASQWIRLKGTVKNVKLDKDGKMYADLTENYVSFKTYISDSEFAASLQPNQKVDMYCFNATVNSATQCIDYTQSAWAKFSKKSLLDVDNVDINKEISLISLLIADNISDEDFLQYCSSNIKSTNCKNLVLNLSNDLEKTLEKTFKKHCGKSKESESCKVFKGKVKNLELK
;
A
#
# COMPACT_ATOMS: atom_id res chain seq x y z
N LYS A 1 33.23 18.05 39.46
CA LYS A 1 31.82 17.71 39.17
C LYS A 1 31.46 18.22 37.79
N TYR A 2 31.61 17.38 36.77
CA TYR A 2 31.17 17.68 35.42
C TYR A 2 29.94 16.82 35.13
N LEU A 3 28.78 17.47 34.93
CA LEU A 3 27.55 16.86 34.42
C LEU A 3 27.71 16.69 32.92
N LEU A 4 27.85 15.46 32.49
CA LEU A 4 27.70 15.05 31.08
C LEU A 4 26.20 14.96 30.79
N ILE A 5 25.65 15.97 30.10
CA ILE A 5 24.35 15.92 29.51
C ILE A 5 24.49 15.12 28.21
N SER A 6 24.08 13.86 28.27
CA SER A 6 23.99 12.99 27.10
C SER A 6 22.75 13.38 26.30
N THR A 7 22.94 14.17 25.26
CA THR A 7 21.88 14.47 24.28
C THR A 7 21.69 13.25 23.40
N ILE A 8 20.68 12.46 23.69
CA ILE A 8 20.19 11.40 22.80
C ILE A 8 19.53 12.11 21.60
N LEU A 9 20.26 12.17 20.49
CA LEU A 9 19.70 12.50 19.20
C LEU A 9 18.81 11.32 18.78
N LEU A 10 17.51 11.45 19.03
CA LEU A 10 16.49 10.68 18.34
C LEU A 10 16.52 11.07 16.86
N THR A 11 17.23 10.30 16.05
CA THR A 11 17.10 10.35 14.60
C THR A 11 15.75 9.72 14.23
N ALA A 12 14.69 10.53 14.28
CA ALA A 12 13.48 10.25 13.55
C ALA A 12 13.90 10.22 12.06
N SER A 13 13.99 9.01 11.49
CA SER A 13 14.06 8.82 10.05
C SER A 13 12.70 9.21 9.45
N SER A 14 12.43 10.53 9.45
CA SER A 14 11.39 11.09 8.60
C SER A 14 11.82 10.79 7.16
N LEU A 15 11.04 9.99 6.44
CA LEU A 15 11.08 9.99 4.98
C LEU A 15 10.84 11.44 4.56
N ALA A 16 11.92 12.17 4.33
CA ALA A 16 11.86 13.54 3.85
C ALA A 16 11.41 13.45 2.39
N PHE A 17 10.11 13.55 2.14
CA PHE A 17 9.62 13.79 0.79
C PHE A 17 10.10 15.18 0.37
N ALA A 18 10.76 15.26 -0.78
CA ALA A 18 11.32 16.49 -1.28
C ALA A 18 10.22 17.53 -1.61
N SER A 19 8.97 17.08 -1.86
CA SER A 19 7.85 17.98 -2.15
C SER A 19 6.48 17.36 -1.79
N LYS A 20 5.47 18.22 -1.64
CA LYS A 20 4.05 17.85 -1.49
C LYS A 20 3.58 16.96 -2.67
N GLU A 21 4.03 17.27 -3.87
CA GLU A 21 3.71 16.54 -5.10
C GLU A 21 4.23 15.10 -5.07
N GLU A 22 5.48 14.88 -4.65
CA GLU A 22 6.06 13.54 -4.51
C GLU A 22 5.33 12.70 -3.46
N TYR A 23 4.91 13.32 -2.36
CA TYR A 23 4.12 12.65 -1.34
C TYR A 23 2.76 12.19 -1.89
N ILE A 24 2.05 13.06 -2.61
CA ILE A 24 0.78 12.75 -3.25
C ILE A 24 0.95 11.65 -4.31
N LYS A 25 2.01 11.73 -5.10
CA LYS A 25 2.38 10.71 -6.08
C LYS A 25 2.52 9.34 -5.42
N TYR A 26 3.21 9.27 -4.29
CA TYR A 26 3.36 8.02 -3.54
C TYR A 26 2.00 7.45 -3.07
N ILE A 27 1.10 8.29 -2.55
CA ILE A 27 -0.24 7.85 -2.13
C ILE A 27 -1.02 7.29 -3.30
N LEU A 28 -1.02 7.95 -4.45
CA LEU A 28 -1.72 7.50 -5.65
C LEU A 28 -1.17 6.16 -6.14
N ILE A 29 0.15 6.04 -6.26
CA ILE A 29 0.80 4.80 -6.66
C ILE A 29 0.43 3.66 -5.70
N TYR A 30 0.52 3.90 -4.40
CA TYR A 30 0.20 2.90 -3.39
C TYR A 30 -1.26 2.47 -3.43
N ASP A 31 -2.19 3.42 -3.59
CA ASP A 31 -3.62 3.12 -3.68
C ASP A 31 -3.98 2.32 -4.94
N HIS A 32 -3.49 2.74 -6.09
CA HIS A 32 -3.69 2.01 -7.34
C HIS A 32 -3.09 0.61 -7.30
N PHE A 33 -1.88 0.48 -6.74
CA PHE A 33 -1.22 -0.80 -6.57
C PHE A 33 -2.00 -1.74 -5.65
N THR A 34 -2.49 -1.25 -4.51
CA THR A 34 -3.28 -2.07 -3.58
C THR A 34 -4.63 -2.46 -4.19
N THR A 35 -5.26 -1.58 -4.95
CA THR A 35 -6.51 -1.86 -5.69
C THR A 35 -6.28 -2.96 -6.74
N TRP A 36 -5.16 -2.90 -7.46
CA TRP A 36 -4.79 -3.95 -8.40
C TRP A 36 -4.52 -5.28 -7.71
N LEU A 37 -3.81 -5.27 -6.57
CA LEU A 37 -3.58 -6.49 -5.77
C LEU A 37 -4.88 -7.13 -5.30
N ASP A 38 -5.91 -6.33 -4.98
CA ASP A 38 -7.18 -6.84 -4.49
C ASP A 38 -8.09 -7.37 -5.59
N ASN A 39 -8.16 -6.67 -6.70
CA ASN A 39 -9.17 -6.89 -7.73
C ASN A 39 -8.58 -7.42 -9.06
N GLY A 40 -7.25 -7.40 -9.21
CA GLY A 40 -6.58 -7.67 -10.48
C GLY A 40 -6.84 -6.60 -11.55
N LYS A 41 -7.49 -5.48 -11.16
CA LYS A 41 -7.85 -4.36 -12.03
C LYS A 41 -7.57 -3.06 -11.31
N ALA A 42 -6.88 -2.17 -11.98
CA ALA A 42 -6.67 -0.78 -11.56
C ALA A 42 -6.62 0.09 -12.81
N LEU A 43 -6.42 1.39 -12.64
CA LEU A 43 -6.21 2.31 -13.77
C LEU A 43 -5.03 1.85 -14.64
N PHE A 44 -4.01 1.26 -14.01
CA PHE A 44 -2.82 0.73 -14.69
C PHE A 44 -2.68 -0.77 -14.49
N ASP A 45 -2.17 -1.47 -15.50
CA ASP A 45 -1.81 -2.88 -15.37
C ASP A 45 -0.41 -3.03 -14.76
N TRP A 46 -0.38 -3.35 -13.48
CA TRP A 46 0.86 -3.55 -12.74
C TRP A 46 1.55 -4.88 -13.05
N SER A 47 0.91 -5.81 -13.77
CA SER A 47 1.45 -7.15 -14.04
C SER A 47 2.77 -7.08 -14.79
N GLU A 48 2.93 -6.14 -15.71
CA GLU A 48 4.17 -5.91 -16.46
C GLU A 48 5.32 -5.45 -15.56
N ILE A 49 5.01 -4.62 -14.56
CA ILE A 49 6.00 -4.09 -13.61
C ILE A 49 6.36 -5.15 -12.57
N VAL A 50 5.35 -5.78 -11.96
CA VAL A 50 5.55 -6.75 -10.87
C VAL A 50 5.94 -8.13 -11.41
N LYS A 51 5.72 -8.38 -12.70
CA LYS A 51 5.95 -9.68 -13.38
C LYS A 51 5.22 -10.85 -12.73
N THR A 52 4.13 -10.57 -12.02
CA THR A 52 3.25 -11.59 -11.42
C THR A 52 1.82 -11.09 -11.43
N THR A 53 0.87 -12.00 -11.53
CA THR A 53 -0.54 -11.72 -11.30
C THR A 53 -0.86 -11.79 -9.80
N PRO A 54 -1.81 -10.98 -9.30
CA PRO A 54 -2.26 -11.09 -7.92
C PRO A 54 -2.79 -12.48 -7.62
N LYS A 55 -2.33 -13.06 -6.52
CA LYS A 55 -2.88 -14.34 -6.07
C LYS A 55 -4.31 -14.13 -5.56
N LYS A 56 -5.25 -14.96 -6.02
CA LYS A 56 -6.60 -14.96 -5.48
C LYS A 56 -6.55 -15.38 -4.01
N PRO A 57 -7.26 -14.68 -3.11
CA PRO A 57 -7.30 -15.06 -1.71
C PRO A 57 -8.07 -16.38 -1.55
N VAL A 58 -7.55 -17.21 -0.66
CA VAL A 58 -8.22 -18.41 -0.18
C VAL A 58 -8.81 -18.10 1.20
N THR A 59 -10.02 -18.57 1.46
CA THR A 59 -10.67 -18.41 2.77
C THR A 59 -10.33 -19.59 3.68
N ILE A 60 -10.41 -19.36 5.01
CA ILE A 60 -10.21 -20.40 6.02
C ILE A 60 -11.20 -21.56 5.80
N ASN A 61 -12.46 -21.21 5.56
CA ASN A 61 -13.51 -22.20 5.30
C ASN A 61 -13.21 -23.04 4.07
N LYS A 62 -12.70 -22.42 2.99
CA LYS A 62 -12.34 -23.18 1.79
C LYS A 62 -11.23 -24.18 2.07
N ILE A 63 -10.16 -23.79 2.76
CA ILE A 63 -9.06 -24.69 3.13
C ILE A 63 -9.62 -25.89 3.89
N LYS A 64 -10.41 -25.64 4.95
CA LYS A 64 -10.99 -26.73 5.76
C LYS A 64 -11.91 -27.64 4.99
N ASN A 65 -12.76 -27.09 4.13
CA ASN A 65 -13.67 -27.89 3.30
C ASN A 65 -12.90 -28.75 2.28
N ASP A 66 -11.84 -28.20 1.66
CA ASP A 66 -11.01 -28.95 0.73
C ASP A 66 -10.32 -30.13 1.42
N PHE A 67 -9.75 -29.93 2.64
CA PHE A 67 -9.18 -31.03 3.44
C PHE A 67 -10.23 -32.05 3.89
N ALA A 68 -11.42 -31.62 4.26
CA ALA A 68 -12.50 -32.51 4.66
C ALA A 68 -13.05 -33.33 3.48
N GLY A 69 -13.06 -32.73 2.29
CA GLY A 69 -13.57 -33.38 1.07
C GLY A 69 -12.56 -34.33 0.44
N ASN A 70 -11.30 -33.93 0.34
CA ASN A 70 -10.23 -34.75 -0.25
C ASN A 70 -8.85 -34.26 0.27
N GLU A 71 -8.37 -34.91 1.34
CA GLU A 71 -7.10 -34.53 1.97
C GLU A 71 -5.89 -34.64 1.03
N VAL A 72 -5.88 -35.63 0.13
CA VAL A 72 -4.77 -35.80 -0.83
C VAL A 72 -4.72 -34.66 -1.84
N ALA A 73 -5.86 -34.26 -2.37
CA ALA A 73 -5.95 -33.11 -3.27
C ALA A 73 -5.62 -31.80 -2.55
N ALA A 74 -6.14 -31.60 -1.34
CA ALA A 74 -5.85 -30.42 -0.53
C ALA A 74 -4.35 -30.31 -0.18
N ASN A 75 -3.70 -31.42 0.20
CA ASN A 75 -2.25 -31.43 0.43
C ASN A 75 -1.47 -31.02 -0.83
N ARG A 76 -1.86 -31.52 -2.02
CA ARG A 76 -1.21 -31.09 -3.27
C ARG A 76 -1.37 -29.59 -3.51
N ASP A 77 -2.54 -29.02 -3.21
CA ASP A 77 -2.87 -27.62 -3.51
C ASP A 77 -2.32 -26.63 -2.46
N TYR A 78 -2.10 -27.09 -1.23
CA TYR A 78 -1.73 -26.23 -0.10
C TYR A 78 -0.38 -26.56 0.53
N ALA A 79 0.05 -27.81 0.60
CA ALA A 79 1.32 -28.18 1.19
C ALA A 79 2.47 -27.72 0.30
N SER A 80 3.50 -27.12 0.91
CA SER A 80 4.66 -26.56 0.20
C SER A 80 4.31 -25.52 -0.86
N GLN A 81 3.14 -24.91 -0.77
CA GLN A 81 2.68 -23.83 -1.64
C GLN A 81 2.54 -22.51 -0.87
N TRP A 82 2.78 -21.41 -1.59
CA TRP A 82 2.44 -20.07 -1.11
C TRP A 82 1.00 -19.76 -1.46
N ILE A 83 0.20 -19.44 -0.45
CA ILE A 83 -1.20 -19.04 -0.58
C ILE A 83 -1.43 -17.63 -0.05
N ARG A 84 -2.40 -16.92 -0.61
CA ARG A 84 -2.93 -15.67 -0.06
C ARG A 84 -4.12 -16.00 0.81
N LEU A 85 -4.06 -15.66 2.09
CA LEU A 85 -5.07 -15.97 3.10
C LEU A 85 -5.66 -14.69 3.67
N LYS A 86 -6.98 -14.56 3.65
CA LYS A 86 -7.71 -13.47 4.32
C LYS A 86 -8.44 -14.00 5.55
N GLY A 87 -8.46 -13.18 6.61
CA GLY A 87 -9.17 -13.54 7.85
C GLY A 87 -9.26 -12.35 8.81
N THR A 88 -9.91 -12.59 9.95
CA THR A 88 -9.99 -11.61 11.03
C THR A 88 -9.16 -12.11 12.21
N VAL A 89 -8.26 -11.27 12.74
CA VAL A 89 -7.43 -11.60 13.89
C VAL A 89 -8.31 -11.75 15.13
N LYS A 90 -8.25 -12.91 15.79
CA LYS A 90 -8.85 -13.13 17.10
C LYS A 90 -7.89 -12.74 18.22
N ASN A 91 -6.65 -13.21 18.12
CA ASN A 91 -5.56 -12.88 19.05
C ASN A 91 -4.20 -13.16 18.39
N VAL A 92 -3.14 -12.63 19.00
CA VAL A 92 -1.75 -12.92 18.63
C VAL A 92 -1.06 -13.49 19.88
N LYS A 93 -0.32 -14.58 19.73
CA LYS A 93 0.29 -15.31 20.86
C LYS A 93 1.64 -15.91 20.47
N LEU A 94 2.36 -16.38 21.48
CA LEU A 94 3.46 -17.32 21.31
C LEU A 94 2.95 -18.75 21.56
N ASP A 95 3.46 -19.71 20.79
CA ASP A 95 3.25 -21.12 21.10
C ASP A 95 4.25 -21.60 22.18
N LYS A 96 4.19 -22.89 22.52
CA LYS A 96 5.09 -23.49 23.52
C LYS A 96 6.58 -23.43 23.12
N ASP A 97 6.88 -23.28 21.85
CA ASP A 97 8.23 -23.21 21.28
C ASP A 97 8.67 -21.75 21.06
N GLY A 98 7.88 -20.76 21.52
CA GLY A 98 8.15 -19.34 21.37
C GLY A 98 7.87 -18.78 19.98
N LYS A 99 7.23 -19.54 19.09
CA LYS A 99 6.89 -19.06 17.74
C LYS A 99 5.65 -18.19 17.78
N MET A 100 5.72 -17.03 17.12
CA MET A 100 4.60 -16.11 17.01
C MET A 100 3.54 -16.65 16.06
N TYR A 101 2.29 -16.57 16.47
CA TYR A 101 1.16 -16.88 15.60
C TYR A 101 -0.04 -15.97 15.87
N ALA A 102 -0.84 -15.74 14.84
CA ALA A 102 -2.18 -15.17 14.98
C ALA A 102 -3.23 -16.27 14.81
N ASP A 103 -4.21 -16.31 15.71
CA ASP A 103 -5.45 -17.05 15.46
C ASP A 103 -6.33 -16.18 14.59
N LEU A 104 -6.54 -16.60 13.35
CA LEU A 104 -7.52 -15.98 12.46
C LEU A 104 -8.86 -16.67 12.58
N THR A 105 -9.92 -15.90 12.36
CA THR A 105 -11.29 -16.42 12.33
C THR A 105 -12.01 -16.01 11.07
N GLU A 106 -12.86 -16.93 10.58
CA GLU A 106 -13.85 -16.70 9.55
C GLU A 106 -15.10 -17.54 9.90
N ASN A 107 -16.25 -16.90 10.08
CA ASN A 107 -17.51 -17.58 10.42
C ASN A 107 -17.36 -18.59 11.59
N TYR A 108 -16.74 -18.16 12.70
CA TYR A 108 -16.45 -18.98 13.91
C TYR A 108 -15.41 -20.09 13.72
N VAL A 109 -14.86 -20.24 12.56
CA VAL A 109 -13.80 -21.21 12.29
C VAL A 109 -12.45 -20.58 12.58
N SER A 110 -11.62 -21.22 13.41
CA SER A 110 -10.29 -20.75 13.79
C SER A 110 -9.21 -21.41 12.95
N PHE A 111 -8.13 -20.63 12.65
CA PHE A 111 -7.00 -21.08 11.88
C PHE A 111 -5.71 -20.38 12.36
N LYS A 112 -4.66 -21.14 12.64
CA LYS A 112 -3.39 -20.58 13.12
C LYS A 112 -2.50 -20.15 11.95
N THR A 113 -2.00 -18.93 12.02
CA THR A 113 -1.01 -18.41 11.04
C THR A 113 0.28 -18.09 11.77
N TYR A 114 1.33 -18.91 11.57
CA TYR A 114 2.64 -18.67 12.15
C TYR A 114 3.36 -17.56 11.38
N ILE A 115 3.70 -16.47 12.10
CA ILE A 115 4.20 -15.23 11.51
C ILE A 115 5.72 -15.22 11.61
N SER A 116 6.40 -14.90 10.51
CA SER A 116 7.85 -14.83 10.45
C SER A 116 8.41 -13.45 10.78
N ASP A 117 7.60 -12.41 10.65
CA ASP A 117 7.96 -11.01 10.87
C ASP A 117 7.44 -10.54 12.24
N SER A 118 8.37 -10.22 13.16
CA SER A 118 8.01 -9.79 14.51
C SER A 118 7.34 -8.41 14.56
N GLU A 119 7.72 -7.49 13.68
CA GLU A 119 7.10 -6.15 13.61
C GLU A 119 5.67 -6.26 13.08
N PHE A 120 5.47 -7.08 12.05
CA PHE A 120 4.13 -7.37 11.56
C PHE A 120 3.27 -8.02 12.64
N ALA A 121 3.78 -9.06 13.34
CA ALA A 121 3.05 -9.71 14.43
C ALA A 121 2.66 -8.72 15.54
N ALA A 122 3.59 -7.83 15.94
CA ALA A 122 3.34 -6.82 16.98
C ALA A 122 2.33 -5.74 16.54
N SER A 123 2.18 -5.51 15.25
CA SER A 123 1.23 -4.52 14.72
C SER A 123 -0.22 -5.01 14.65
N LEU A 124 -0.44 -6.33 14.79
CA LEU A 124 -1.77 -6.92 14.66
C LEU A 124 -2.63 -6.68 15.91
N GLN A 125 -3.89 -6.33 15.69
CA GLN A 125 -4.87 -6.09 16.74
C GLN A 125 -6.06 -7.06 16.65
N PRO A 126 -6.70 -7.43 17.75
CA PRO A 126 -7.96 -8.17 17.74
C PRO A 126 -9.02 -7.47 16.87
N ASN A 127 -9.79 -8.26 16.13
CA ASN A 127 -10.80 -7.83 15.17
C ASN A 127 -10.26 -7.13 13.90
N GLN A 128 -8.96 -7.01 13.75
CA GLN A 128 -8.36 -6.50 12.51
C GLN A 128 -8.53 -7.51 11.37
N LYS A 129 -8.99 -7.04 10.20
CA LYS A 129 -8.95 -7.81 8.97
C LYS A 129 -7.53 -7.83 8.42
N VAL A 130 -7.05 -9.00 8.06
CA VAL A 130 -5.69 -9.19 7.53
C VAL A 130 -5.71 -9.92 6.20
N ASP A 131 -4.67 -9.62 5.41
CA ASP A 131 -4.37 -10.25 4.15
C ASP A 131 -2.92 -10.73 4.20
N MET A 132 -2.74 -12.04 4.30
CA MET A 132 -1.43 -12.65 4.55
C MET A 132 -1.00 -13.51 3.38
N TYR A 133 0.30 -13.57 3.16
CA TYR A 133 0.93 -14.52 2.26
C TYR A 133 1.64 -15.57 3.11
N CYS A 134 1.12 -16.80 3.05
CA CYS A 134 1.54 -17.89 3.93
C CYS A 134 2.06 -19.06 3.10
N PHE A 135 3.06 -19.75 3.63
CA PHE A 135 3.59 -20.98 3.06
C PHE A 135 3.05 -22.20 3.80
N ASN A 136 2.86 -23.32 3.07
CA ASN A 136 2.55 -24.63 3.63
C ASN A 136 1.34 -24.63 4.58
N ALA A 137 0.15 -24.50 4.01
CA ALA A 137 -1.07 -24.59 4.79
C ALA A 137 -1.52 -26.05 4.98
N THR A 138 -2.00 -26.32 6.19
CA THR A 138 -2.65 -27.57 6.61
C THR A 138 -4.12 -27.29 6.92
N VAL A 139 -4.86 -28.30 7.37
CA VAL A 139 -6.28 -28.13 7.78
C VAL A 139 -6.46 -27.09 8.89
N ASN A 140 -5.47 -26.87 9.76
CA ASN A 140 -5.59 -26.02 10.96
C ASN A 140 -4.62 -24.86 11.03
N SER A 141 -3.60 -24.83 10.16
CA SER A 141 -2.55 -23.81 10.27
C SER A 141 -1.83 -23.57 8.94
N ALA A 142 -1.15 -22.43 8.87
CA ALA A 142 -0.16 -22.14 7.84
C ALA A 142 1.10 -21.54 8.48
N THR A 143 2.24 -21.66 7.79
CA THR A 143 3.56 -21.22 8.29
C THR A 143 4.12 -20.07 7.45
N GLN A 144 5.17 -19.42 7.97
CA GLN A 144 5.90 -18.34 7.30
C GLN A 144 4.98 -17.23 6.78
N CYS A 145 3.96 -16.89 7.56
CA CYS A 145 3.00 -15.86 7.18
C CYS A 145 3.63 -14.46 7.30
N ILE A 146 3.44 -13.66 6.27
CA ILE A 146 3.86 -12.25 6.18
C ILE A 146 2.69 -11.41 5.67
N ASP A 147 2.75 -10.11 5.87
CA ASP A 147 1.77 -9.20 5.25
C ASP A 147 1.84 -9.28 3.72
N TYR A 148 0.71 -9.57 3.08
CA TYR A 148 0.66 -9.73 1.62
C TYR A 148 0.95 -8.43 0.89
N THR A 149 0.32 -7.35 1.31
CA THR A 149 0.45 -6.05 0.67
C THR A 149 1.86 -5.50 0.82
N GLN A 150 2.43 -5.57 2.03
CA GLN A 150 3.81 -5.12 2.28
C GLN A 150 4.83 -5.96 1.49
N SER A 151 4.65 -7.29 1.43
CA SER A 151 5.54 -8.16 0.65
C SER A 151 5.48 -7.85 -0.84
N ALA A 152 4.30 -7.65 -1.40
CA ALA A 152 4.12 -7.28 -2.78
C ALA A 152 4.67 -5.88 -3.07
N TRP A 153 4.39 -4.91 -2.17
CA TRP A 153 4.91 -3.54 -2.26
C TRP A 153 6.43 -3.48 -2.19
N ALA A 154 7.06 -4.25 -1.30
CA ALA A 154 8.52 -4.30 -1.20
C ALA A 154 9.18 -4.83 -2.48
N LYS A 155 8.55 -5.82 -3.14
CA LYS A 155 9.03 -6.33 -4.43
C LYS A 155 8.84 -5.30 -5.55
N PHE A 156 7.71 -4.61 -5.55
CA PHE A 156 7.40 -3.54 -6.50
C PHE A 156 8.33 -2.34 -6.32
N SER A 157 8.46 -1.80 -5.10
CA SER A 157 9.25 -0.59 -4.83
C SER A 157 10.73 -0.77 -5.16
N LYS A 158 11.31 -1.95 -4.90
CA LYS A 158 12.69 -2.24 -5.30
C LYS A 158 12.91 -2.17 -6.80
N LYS A 159 11.90 -2.52 -7.59
CA LYS A 159 11.99 -2.57 -9.04
C LYS A 159 11.61 -1.25 -9.69
N SER A 160 10.52 -0.64 -9.24
CA SER A 160 9.96 0.56 -9.87
C SER A 160 10.62 1.87 -9.45
N LEU A 161 11.13 1.98 -8.22
CA LEU A 161 11.87 3.16 -7.78
C LEU A 161 13.24 3.29 -8.46
N LEU A 162 13.77 2.18 -9.00
CA LEU A 162 15.02 2.17 -9.77
C LEU A 162 14.79 2.37 -11.29
N ASP A 163 13.59 2.02 -11.81
CA ASP A 163 13.25 2.06 -13.25
C ASP A 163 12.14 3.08 -13.57
N VAL A 164 11.82 3.97 -12.63
CA VAL A 164 10.67 4.89 -12.73
C VAL A 164 10.73 5.86 -13.93
N ASP A 165 11.91 6.05 -14.52
CA ASP A 165 12.08 6.97 -15.64
C ASP A 165 11.52 6.46 -16.99
N ASN A 166 11.10 5.19 -17.08
CA ASN A 166 10.76 4.55 -18.36
C ASN A 166 9.30 4.10 -18.53
N VAL A 167 8.38 4.38 -17.58
CA VAL A 167 6.99 3.88 -17.68
C VAL A 167 6.02 5.03 -17.88
N ASP A 168 5.15 4.96 -18.91
CA ASP A 168 4.09 5.93 -19.20
C ASP A 168 3.17 6.21 -17.99
N ILE A 169 2.93 5.19 -17.14
CA ILE A 169 2.25 5.28 -15.85
C ILE A 169 2.82 6.43 -15.00
N ASN A 170 4.13 6.63 -15.04
CA ASN A 170 4.82 7.65 -14.24
C ASN A 170 4.46 9.07 -14.65
N LYS A 171 4.30 9.29 -15.93
CA LYS A 171 3.93 10.60 -16.47
C LYS A 171 2.51 10.97 -16.06
N GLU A 172 1.60 10.04 -16.23
CA GLU A 172 0.18 10.25 -15.90
C GLU A 172 -0.03 10.46 -14.40
N ILE A 173 0.55 9.60 -13.55
CA ILE A 173 0.48 9.77 -12.10
C ILE A 173 1.16 11.07 -11.66
N SER A 174 2.27 11.46 -12.29
CA SER A 174 2.96 12.71 -11.96
C SER A 174 2.11 13.93 -12.33
N LEU A 175 1.43 13.91 -13.46
CA LEU A 175 0.48 14.96 -13.85
C LEU A 175 -0.68 15.05 -12.86
N ILE A 176 -1.29 13.94 -12.52
CA ILE A 176 -2.37 13.86 -11.53
C ILE A 176 -1.88 14.39 -10.17
N SER A 177 -0.69 13.99 -9.74
CA SER A 177 -0.08 14.45 -8.48
C SER A 177 0.12 15.95 -8.44
N LEU A 178 0.59 16.54 -9.54
CA LEU A 178 0.77 17.97 -9.70
C LEU A 178 -0.58 18.71 -9.57
N LEU A 179 -1.61 18.23 -10.26
CA LEU A 179 -2.95 18.82 -10.22
C LEU A 179 -3.55 18.77 -8.81
N ILE A 180 -3.42 17.65 -8.14
CA ILE A 180 -3.91 17.47 -6.77
C ILE A 180 -3.13 18.35 -5.81
N ALA A 181 -1.78 18.38 -5.90
CA ALA A 181 -0.93 19.19 -5.05
C ALA A 181 -1.26 20.68 -5.12
N ASP A 182 -1.64 21.16 -6.31
CA ASP A 182 -2.05 22.55 -6.53
C ASP A 182 -3.42 22.90 -5.91
N ASN A 183 -4.27 21.90 -5.69
CA ASN A 183 -5.61 22.06 -5.12
C ASN A 183 -5.69 21.78 -3.61
N ILE A 184 -4.64 21.25 -2.98
CA ILE A 184 -4.54 21.12 -1.53
C ILE A 184 -3.78 22.30 -0.97
N SER A 185 -4.37 23.03 0.00
CA SER A 185 -3.64 24.08 0.71
C SER A 185 -2.46 23.49 1.50
N ASP A 186 -1.43 24.29 1.76
CA ASP A 186 -0.30 23.83 2.58
C ASP A 186 -0.75 23.54 4.02
N GLU A 187 -1.75 24.29 4.51
CA GLU A 187 -2.35 24.09 5.83
C GLU A 187 -3.06 22.74 5.91
N ASP A 188 -3.94 22.41 4.96
CA ASP A 188 -4.62 21.11 4.90
C ASP A 188 -3.62 19.96 4.73
N PHE A 189 -2.61 20.16 3.88
CA PHE A 189 -1.57 19.16 3.69
C PHE A 189 -0.79 18.88 4.98
N LEU A 190 -0.38 19.92 5.69
CA LEU A 190 0.30 19.78 6.98
C LEU A 190 -0.61 19.16 8.04
N GLN A 191 -1.89 19.56 8.08
CA GLN A 191 -2.85 19.05 9.05
C GLN A 191 -3.14 17.55 8.85
N TYR A 192 -3.35 17.11 7.63
CA TYR A 192 -3.83 15.74 7.36
C TYR A 192 -2.74 14.78 6.91
N CYS A 193 -1.63 15.26 6.34
CA CYS A 193 -0.62 14.44 5.69
C CYS A 193 0.74 14.41 6.38
N SER A 194 1.08 15.41 7.21
CA SER A 194 2.45 15.57 7.74
C SER A 194 2.89 14.48 8.72
N SER A 195 1.95 13.83 9.40
CA SER A 195 2.28 12.92 10.52
C SER A 195 2.40 11.46 10.11
N ASN A 196 1.73 11.03 9.05
CA ASN A 196 1.75 9.64 8.61
C ASN A 196 1.22 9.48 7.18
N ILE A 197 2.04 8.95 6.29
CA ILE A 197 1.67 8.62 4.90
C ILE A 197 0.50 7.61 4.80
N LYS A 198 0.29 6.82 5.85
CA LYS A 198 -0.81 5.88 5.96
C LYS A 198 -2.05 6.50 6.63
N SER A 199 -2.05 7.81 6.89
CA SER A 199 -3.19 8.50 7.46
C SER A 199 -4.39 8.37 6.53
N THR A 200 -5.48 7.80 7.05
CA THR A 200 -6.75 7.68 6.32
C THR A 200 -7.27 9.03 5.86
N ASN A 201 -7.07 10.08 6.65
CA ASN A 201 -7.51 11.43 6.32
C ASN A 201 -6.72 12.00 5.13
N CYS A 202 -5.40 11.83 5.12
CA CYS A 202 -4.58 12.24 3.98
C CYS A 202 -4.93 11.48 2.71
N LYS A 203 -5.07 10.16 2.82
CA LYS A 203 -5.49 9.32 1.70
C LYS A 203 -6.85 9.78 1.16
N ASN A 204 -7.84 9.99 2.01
CA ASN A 204 -9.17 10.45 1.59
C ASN A 204 -9.12 11.82 0.92
N LEU A 205 -8.32 12.76 1.44
CA LEU A 205 -8.14 14.08 0.83
C LEU A 205 -7.59 13.97 -0.59
N VAL A 206 -6.56 13.15 -0.80
CA VAL A 206 -5.95 12.93 -2.12
C VAL A 206 -6.92 12.21 -3.06
N LEU A 207 -7.56 11.13 -2.61
CA LEU A 207 -8.44 10.32 -3.46
C LEU A 207 -9.73 11.05 -3.85
N ASN A 208 -10.28 11.90 -3.00
CA ASN A 208 -11.45 12.70 -3.34
C ASN A 208 -11.16 13.66 -4.52
N LEU A 209 -9.97 14.25 -4.55
CA LEU A 209 -9.53 15.11 -5.66
C LEU A 209 -9.17 14.29 -6.91
N SER A 210 -8.65 13.09 -6.75
CA SER A 210 -8.36 12.16 -7.85
C SER A 210 -9.64 11.64 -8.52
N ASN A 211 -10.68 11.35 -7.75
CA ASN A 211 -11.95 10.85 -8.25
C ASN A 211 -12.74 11.92 -9.05
N ASP A 212 -12.47 13.21 -8.82
CA ASP A 212 -13.08 14.34 -9.54
C ASP A 212 -12.02 15.10 -10.35
N LEU A 213 -11.23 14.34 -11.11
CA LEU A 213 -10.04 14.86 -11.79
C LEU A 213 -10.37 15.95 -12.82
N GLU A 214 -11.49 15.81 -13.54
CA GLU A 214 -11.92 16.80 -14.54
C GLU A 214 -12.17 18.17 -13.88
N LYS A 215 -12.88 18.19 -12.77
CA LYS A 215 -13.16 19.40 -12.01
C LYS A 215 -11.89 19.96 -11.34
N THR A 216 -11.02 19.07 -10.88
CA THR A 216 -9.71 19.45 -10.33
C THR A 216 -8.85 20.13 -11.40
N LEU A 217 -8.83 19.59 -12.62
CA LEU A 217 -8.13 20.17 -13.77
C LEU A 217 -8.72 21.54 -14.14
N GLU A 218 -10.04 21.66 -14.25
CA GLU A 218 -10.71 22.90 -14.55
C GLU A 218 -10.39 24.01 -13.52
N LYS A 219 -10.44 23.65 -12.23
CA LYS A 219 -10.11 24.55 -11.14
C LYS A 219 -8.66 25.03 -11.20
N THR A 220 -7.72 24.10 -11.44
CA THR A 220 -6.30 24.42 -11.59
C THR A 220 -6.06 25.33 -12.77
N PHE A 221 -6.63 25.00 -13.93
CA PHE A 221 -6.51 25.84 -15.13
C PHE A 221 -7.08 27.24 -14.89
N LYS A 222 -8.24 27.37 -14.28
CA LYS A 222 -8.84 28.65 -13.92
C LYS A 222 -7.98 29.44 -12.95
N LYS A 223 -7.37 28.81 -11.97
CA LYS A 223 -6.47 29.41 -11.00
C LYS A 223 -5.23 30.05 -11.67
N HIS A 224 -4.57 29.31 -12.56
CA HIS A 224 -3.33 29.74 -13.18
C HIS A 224 -3.51 30.54 -14.48
N CYS A 225 -4.52 30.21 -15.27
CA CYS A 225 -4.74 30.75 -16.61
C CYS A 225 -6.02 31.59 -16.78
N GLY A 226 -6.88 31.67 -15.73
CA GLY A 226 -8.18 32.33 -15.83
C GLY A 226 -8.15 33.85 -16.06
N LYS A 227 -7.06 34.53 -15.68
CA LYS A 227 -6.87 35.97 -15.92
C LYS A 227 -6.26 36.26 -17.28
N SER A 228 -5.32 35.48 -17.74
CA SER A 228 -4.67 35.56 -19.05
C SER A 228 -3.92 34.27 -19.35
N LYS A 229 -4.11 33.75 -20.57
CA LYS A 229 -3.33 32.60 -21.07
C LYS A 229 -1.82 32.88 -21.19
N GLU A 230 -1.45 34.15 -21.19
CA GLU A 230 -0.05 34.64 -21.28
C GLU A 230 0.53 35.02 -19.90
N SER A 231 -0.25 34.91 -18.83
CA SER A 231 0.24 35.17 -17.49
C SER A 231 1.43 34.29 -17.14
N GLU A 232 2.38 34.83 -16.34
CA GLU A 232 3.55 34.06 -15.90
C GLU A 232 3.15 32.78 -15.19
N SER A 233 2.11 32.84 -14.32
CA SER A 233 1.56 31.67 -13.65
C SER A 233 1.07 30.60 -14.62
N CYS A 234 0.39 30.99 -15.72
CA CYS A 234 -0.07 30.05 -16.74
C CYS A 234 1.10 29.44 -17.54
N LYS A 235 2.13 30.24 -17.85
CA LYS A 235 3.33 29.75 -18.53
C LYS A 235 4.09 28.74 -17.68
N VAL A 236 4.26 29.02 -16.40
CA VAL A 236 4.92 28.12 -15.45
C VAL A 236 4.14 26.82 -15.31
N PHE A 237 2.82 26.88 -15.17
CA PHE A 237 1.96 25.69 -15.09
C PHE A 237 2.05 24.85 -16.36
N LYS A 238 1.89 25.46 -17.53
CA LYS A 238 2.04 24.77 -18.83
C LYS A 238 3.43 24.17 -19.01
N GLY A 239 4.47 24.87 -18.56
CA GLY A 239 5.85 24.38 -18.60
C GLY A 239 6.02 23.10 -17.75
N LYS A 240 5.45 23.05 -16.56
CA LYS A 240 5.46 21.85 -15.71
C LYS A 240 4.74 20.67 -16.37
N VAL A 241 3.54 20.90 -16.91
CA VAL A 241 2.78 19.86 -17.65
C VAL A 241 3.60 19.35 -18.85
N LYS A 242 4.13 20.26 -19.67
CA LYS A 242 4.95 19.90 -20.83
C LYS A 242 6.19 19.08 -20.46
N ASN A 243 6.86 19.42 -19.37
CA ASN A 243 8.03 18.68 -18.89
C ASN A 243 7.68 17.26 -18.43
N LEU A 244 6.43 17.02 -18.00
CA LEU A 244 5.94 15.68 -17.64
C LEU A 244 5.60 14.85 -18.89
N GLU A 245 5.18 15.49 -19.99
CA GLU A 245 4.89 14.82 -21.27
C GLU A 245 6.16 14.40 -22.02
N LEU A 246 7.29 15.09 -21.78
CA LEU A 246 8.56 14.89 -22.51
C LEU A 246 9.53 13.89 -21.84
N LYS A 247 9.22 13.42 -20.63
CA LYS A 247 9.99 12.41 -19.89
C LYS A 247 9.31 11.06 -19.98
#